data_c2e7c12837c79c0a1d398608f38f5e3a
#
_entry.id   c2e7c12837c79c0a1d398608f38f5e3a
#
_cell.length_a   1.000
_cell.length_b   1.000
_cell.length_c   1.000
_cell.angle_alpha   90.00
_cell.angle_beta   90.00
_cell.angle_gamma   90.00
#
_symmetry.space_group_name_H-M   'P 1'
#
loop_
_entity.id
_entity.type
_entity.pdbx_description
1 polymer ?
#
loop_
_entity_poly.entity_id
_entity_poly.type
_entity_poly.pdbx_seq_one_letter_code
_entity_poly.pdbx_strand_id
1 'polypeptide(L)'
;MEALEIYNSRNLTPAQEFNPSLFADFVAWIDRSDKTTRSYLTNLRQFMTWLQYAAVRNPQRDDIIAFRQWLTQEHDAIKFDPATGWKYRTDLAGNRLKITCKPNTIAQYLRSVCQFFRWTAANNLYPDIAANIHAPKLRHDRHSKEALTAPEVLAIEKSIAQRAQERTQAAQNAQKDAAGRLQRSTEQGKRLYAMYLLAVNAGLRTIEISRANIKDLETKGGQTWLYIWGKGRTEADQKKPIAPEVAAAVKDYLQSRTDHPTTASPLFVSTGNRSGGKRIAPTTISTMLKRAMQEAGFNSDRLTAHSLRHTAGTAVQEVTGDIYKTQKYMRHSNPATTEIYLHNDTEKAEAGIAQQLYNHYHGSGSGRGTLEELLNKLSPQQLEQLTGIAAAMAN
;
A
#
# COMPACT_ATOMS: atom_id res chain seq x y z
N MET A 1 42.23 -21.96 -14.70
CA MET A 1 42.84 -20.90 -15.54
C MET A 1 42.21 -20.86 -16.93
N GLU A 2 41.95 -21.98 -17.60
CA GLU A 2 41.31 -22.01 -18.93
C GLU A 2 39.94 -21.33 -19.03
N ALA A 3 39.09 -21.40 -18.00
CA ALA A 3 37.76 -20.77 -18.01
C ALA A 3 37.81 -19.22 -17.97
N LEU A 4 38.88 -18.64 -17.42
CA LEU A 4 39.13 -17.19 -17.40
C LEU A 4 39.71 -16.69 -18.72
N GLU A 5 40.52 -17.52 -19.41
CA GLU A 5 41.05 -17.18 -20.75
C GLU A 5 39.96 -17.23 -21.81
N ILE A 6 39.01 -18.17 -21.73
CA ILE A 6 37.85 -18.24 -22.65
C ILE A 6 36.94 -17.03 -22.47
N TYR A 7 36.84 -16.49 -21.27
CA TYR A 7 36.05 -15.28 -21.00
C TYR A 7 36.71 -14.00 -21.56
N ASN A 8 38.06 -13.94 -21.55
CA ASN A 8 38.82 -12.81 -22.06
C ASN A 8 39.03 -12.86 -23.59
N SER A 9 38.85 -14.02 -24.25
CA SER A 9 39.07 -14.19 -25.70
C SER A 9 37.84 -14.01 -26.59
N ARG A 10 36.66 -13.73 -26.00
CA ARG A 10 35.52 -13.28 -26.79
C ARG A 10 35.77 -11.84 -27.23
N ASN A 11 36.21 -11.68 -28.44
CA ASN A 11 36.44 -10.47 -29.20
C ASN A 11 35.61 -9.29 -28.64
N LEU A 12 36.22 -8.52 -27.73
CA LEU A 12 35.76 -7.19 -27.45
C LEU A 12 36.06 -6.38 -28.70
N THR A 13 35.07 -6.16 -29.54
CA THR A 13 35.06 -5.04 -30.48
C THR A 13 35.57 -3.81 -29.73
N PRO A 14 36.38 -2.92 -30.43
CA PRO A 14 36.92 -1.71 -29.81
C PRO A 14 35.80 -1.05 -28.99
N ALA A 15 36.08 -0.74 -27.73
CA ALA A 15 35.09 -0.33 -26.75
C ALA A 15 34.14 0.69 -27.36
N GLN A 16 32.90 0.29 -27.60
CA GLN A 16 31.87 1.22 -27.99
C GLN A 16 31.80 2.25 -26.90
N GLU A 17 32.04 3.52 -27.20
CA GLU A 17 31.90 4.58 -26.21
C GLU A 17 30.47 4.58 -25.67
N PHE A 18 30.36 4.56 -24.37
CA PHE A 18 29.06 4.61 -23.75
C PHE A 18 28.34 5.92 -24.10
N ASN A 19 27.24 5.82 -24.81
CA ASN A 19 26.45 6.98 -25.19
C ASN A 19 25.29 7.19 -24.22
N PRO A 20 25.30 8.28 -23.43
CA PRO A 20 24.19 8.58 -22.52
C PRO A 20 22.81 8.74 -23.18
N SER A 21 22.76 9.02 -24.53
CA SER A 21 21.48 9.13 -25.24
C SER A 21 20.72 7.81 -25.33
N LEU A 22 21.40 6.66 -25.21
CA LEU A 22 20.78 5.32 -25.14
C LEU A 22 19.74 5.21 -24.02
N PHE A 23 19.83 6.07 -23.04
CA PHE A 23 18.85 6.17 -21.98
C PHE A 23 17.46 6.58 -22.50
N ALA A 24 17.38 7.53 -23.42
CA ALA A 24 16.12 7.97 -24.02
C ALA A 24 15.51 6.86 -24.90
N ASP A 25 16.37 6.16 -25.67
CA ASP A 25 15.94 5.06 -26.54
C ASP A 25 15.43 3.86 -25.72
N PHE A 26 16.10 3.54 -24.63
CA PHE A 26 15.64 2.51 -23.68
C PHE A 26 14.27 2.83 -23.10
N VAL A 27 14.04 4.09 -22.76
CA VAL A 27 12.75 4.54 -22.20
C VAL A 27 11.63 4.45 -23.24
N ALA A 28 11.92 4.80 -24.49
CA ALA A 28 10.97 4.63 -25.60
C ALA A 28 10.68 3.15 -25.89
N TRP A 29 11.69 2.29 -25.71
CA TRP A 29 11.55 0.84 -25.89
C TRP A 29 10.75 0.14 -24.78
N ILE A 30 10.77 0.67 -23.55
CA ILE A 30 10.04 0.06 -22.44
C ILE A 30 8.53 0.16 -22.66
N ASP A 31 7.92 -0.92 -23.13
CA ASP A 31 6.46 -1.07 -23.17
C ASP A 31 5.90 -1.44 -21.80
N ARG A 32 5.75 -0.44 -20.96
CA ARG A 32 5.22 -0.56 -19.58
C ARG A 32 4.28 0.59 -19.26
N SER A 33 3.52 0.43 -18.18
CA SER A 33 2.68 1.53 -17.70
C SER A 33 3.54 2.76 -17.35
N ASP A 34 3.01 3.97 -17.58
CA ASP A 34 3.67 5.27 -17.31
C ASP A 34 4.33 5.33 -15.94
N LYS A 35 3.72 4.74 -14.92
CA LYS A 35 4.28 4.71 -13.56
C LYS A 35 5.54 3.85 -13.48
N THR A 36 5.54 2.70 -14.13
CA THR A 36 6.70 1.80 -14.19
C THR A 36 7.83 2.46 -14.97
N THR A 37 7.52 3.03 -16.14
CA THR A 37 8.48 3.77 -16.95
C THR A 37 9.10 4.95 -16.18
N ARG A 38 8.30 5.75 -15.46
CA ARG A 38 8.82 6.82 -14.59
C ARG A 38 9.74 6.30 -13.49
N SER A 39 9.45 5.12 -12.94
CA SER A 39 10.31 4.50 -11.93
C SER A 39 11.66 4.10 -12.51
N TYR A 40 11.67 3.46 -13.70
CA TYR A 40 12.91 3.16 -14.42
C TYR A 40 13.70 4.42 -14.75
N LEU A 41 13.03 5.46 -15.25
CA LEU A 41 13.62 6.77 -15.52
C LEU A 41 14.32 7.35 -14.30
N THR A 42 13.63 7.35 -13.16
CA THR A 42 14.17 7.90 -11.92
C THR A 42 15.40 7.11 -11.46
N ASN A 43 15.31 5.79 -11.50
CA ASN A 43 16.38 4.91 -11.05
C ASN A 43 17.62 5.02 -11.95
N LEU A 44 17.43 4.99 -13.26
CA LEU A 44 18.53 5.13 -14.22
C LEU A 44 19.13 6.52 -14.21
N ARG A 45 18.32 7.58 -14.05
CA ARG A 45 18.84 8.95 -13.88
C ARG A 45 19.76 9.04 -12.68
N GLN A 46 19.44 8.37 -11.56
CA GLN A 46 20.31 8.35 -10.39
C GLN A 46 21.65 7.66 -10.69
N PHE A 47 21.64 6.55 -11.42
CA PHE A 47 22.87 5.87 -11.86
C PHE A 47 23.70 6.75 -12.79
N MET A 48 23.08 7.34 -13.82
CA MET A 48 23.78 8.26 -14.75
C MET A 48 24.35 9.50 -14.03
N THR A 49 23.60 10.03 -13.08
CA THR A 49 24.10 11.15 -12.23
C THR A 49 25.30 10.72 -11.40
N TRP A 50 25.29 9.48 -10.88
CA TRP A 50 26.42 8.94 -10.14
C TRP A 50 27.65 8.72 -11.04
N LEU A 51 27.48 8.22 -12.28
CA LEU A 51 28.58 8.10 -13.24
C LEU A 51 29.27 9.47 -13.51
N GLN A 52 28.49 10.53 -13.65
CA GLN A 52 29.01 11.89 -13.80
C GLN A 52 29.74 12.37 -12.54
N TYR A 53 29.17 12.09 -11.36
CA TYR A 53 29.80 12.39 -10.07
C TYR A 53 31.12 11.66 -9.87
N ALA A 54 31.20 10.38 -10.25
CA ALA A 54 32.38 9.54 -10.16
C ALA A 54 33.36 9.72 -11.32
N ALA A 55 33.07 10.63 -12.29
CA ALA A 55 33.85 10.89 -13.50
C ALA A 55 34.05 9.62 -14.38
N VAL A 56 33.09 8.70 -14.36
CA VAL A 56 33.10 7.47 -15.17
C VAL A 56 32.48 7.75 -16.53
N ARG A 57 33.26 7.60 -17.62
CA ARG A 57 32.78 7.79 -19.00
C ARG A 57 32.30 6.48 -19.64
N ASN A 58 33.08 5.42 -19.52
CA ASN A 58 32.79 4.09 -20.07
C ASN A 58 32.62 3.11 -18.92
N PRO A 59 31.40 2.95 -18.37
CA PRO A 59 31.19 2.13 -17.19
C PRO A 59 31.50 0.66 -17.46
N GLN A 60 32.12 0.04 -16.47
CA GLN A 60 32.44 -1.38 -16.45
C GLN A 60 31.65 -2.07 -15.31
N ARG A 61 31.79 -3.38 -15.22
CA ARG A 61 31.15 -4.17 -14.15
C ARG A 61 31.47 -3.63 -12.75
N ASP A 62 32.72 -3.25 -12.53
CA ASP A 62 33.18 -2.76 -11.22
C ASP A 62 32.54 -1.43 -10.85
N ASP A 63 32.15 -0.60 -11.81
CA ASP A 63 31.44 0.64 -11.57
C ASP A 63 30.02 0.39 -11.04
N ILE A 64 29.35 -0.67 -11.50
CA ILE A 64 28.05 -1.04 -10.94
C ILE A 64 28.21 -1.55 -9.50
N ILE A 65 29.29 -2.27 -9.21
CA ILE A 65 29.61 -2.72 -7.86
C ILE A 65 29.93 -1.52 -6.96
N ALA A 66 30.72 -0.56 -7.44
CA ALA A 66 31.03 0.69 -6.73
C ALA A 66 29.78 1.53 -6.47
N PHE A 67 28.88 1.66 -7.47
CA PHE A 67 27.59 2.31 -7.30
C PHE A 67 26.74 1.64 -6.19
N ARG A 68 26.67 0.32 -6.16
CA ARG A 68 26.00 -0.43 -5.10
C ARG A 68 26.60 -0.18 -3.72
N GLN A 69 27.92 -0.15 -3.61
CA GLN A 69 28.64 0.14 -2.37
C GLN A 69 28.35 1.56 -1.90
N TRP A 70 28.42 2.53 -2.81
CA TRP A 70 28.09 3.93 -2.54
C TRP A 70 26.66 4.09 -2.00
N LEU A 71 25.66 3.42 -2.61
CA LEU A 71 24.30 3.43 -2.13
C LEU A 71 24.13 2.80 -0.73
N THR A 72 24.98 1.84 -0.38
CA THR A 72 24.91 1.08 0.89
C THR A 72 25.54 1.86 2.05
N GLN A 73 26.55 2.67 1.76
CA GLN A 73 27.25 3.49 2.76
C GLN A 73 26.56 4.85 2.93
N GLU A 74 26.87 5.55 4.02
CA GLU A 74 26.46 6.93 4.16
C GLU A 74 27.21 7.80 3.14
N HIS A 75 26.47 8.58 2.36
CA HIS A 75 27.04 9.43 1.31
C HIS A 75 26.27 10.74 1.18
N ASP A 76 26.93 11.74 0.58
CA ASP A 76 26.27 12.99 0.22
C ASP A 76 25.22 12.73 -0.87
N ALA A 77 23.99 13.16 -0.65
CA ALA A 77 22.90 13.00 -1.62
C ALA A 77 23.17 13.87 -2.86
N ILE A 78 23.13 13.26 -4.03
CA ILE A 78 23.28 13.95 -5.31
C ILE A 78 21.98 13.97 -6.11
N LYS A 79 21.85 14.92 -7.02
CA LYS A 79 20.77 15.02 -7.99
C LYS A 79 21.32 15.48 -9.34
N PHE A 80 20.59 15.16 -10.39
CA PHE A 80 20.89 15.64 -11.73
C PHE A 80 20.84 17.17 -11.79
N ASP A 81 21.80 17.76 -12.51
CA ASP A 81 21.87 19.17 -12.85
C ASP A 81 22.15 19.30 -14.36
N PRO A 82 21.33 20.02 -15.13
CA PRO A 82 21.53 20.14 -16.57
C PRO A 82 22.85 20.83 -16.98
N ALA A 83 23.40 21.71 -16.14
CA ALA A 83 24.60 22.46 -16.48
C ALA A 83 25.89 21.68 -16.18
N THR A 84 25.92 20.91 -15.09
CA THR A 84 27.14 20.24 -14.59
C THR A 84 27.01 18.72 -14.58
N GLY A 85 25.86 18.16 -14.99
CA GLY A 85 25.54 16.75 -14.92
C GLY A 85 25.09 16.30 -13.53
N TRP A 86 25.59 16.89 -12.45
CA TRP A 86 25.20 16.59 -11.09
C TRP A 86 25.45 17.76 -10.13
N LYS A 87 24.73 17.74 -8.98
CA LYS A 87 24.97 18.62 -7.84
C LYS A 87 24.54 17.98 -6.52
N TYR A 88 25.07 18.46 -5.40
CA TYR A 88 24.61 18.03 -4.08
C TYR A 88 23.17 18.46 -3.81
N ARG A 89 22.45 17.62 -3.08
CA ARG A 89 21.20 18.02 -2.43
C ARG A 89 21.54 18.68 -1.11
N THR A 90 20.87 19.80 -0.83
CA THR A 90 21.05 20.56 0.39
C THR A 90 19.73 20.65 1.17
N ASP A 91 19.83 20.86 2.47
CA ASP A 91 18.71 21.25 3.33
C ASP A 91 18.34 22.74 3.12
N LEU A 92 17.39 23.24 3.89
CA LEU A 92 16.97 24.64 3.84
C LEU A 92 18.06 25.64 4.31
N ALA A 93 19.03 25.17 5.09
CA ALA A 93 20.17 25.94 5.57
C ALA A 93 21.36 25.90 4.60
N GLY A 94 21.29 25.13 3.51
CA GLY A 94 22.38 25.00 2.53
C GLY A 94 23.37 23.88 2.84
N ASN A 95 23.20 23.10 3.91
CA ASN A 95 24.11 21.99 4.25
C ASN A 95 23.82 20.78 3.35
N ARG A 96 24.88 20.03 3.01
CA ARG A 96 24.73 18.80 2.22
C ARG A 96 23.95 17.75 2.99
N LEU A 97 22.96 17.16 2.32
CA LEU A 97 22.18 16.06 2.89
C LEU A 97 22.98 14.76 2.79
N LYS A 98 23.23 14.11 3.92
CA LYS A 98 23.77 12.76 3.97
C LYS A 98 22.64 11.74 4.00
N ILE A 99 22.78 10.68 3.23
CA ILE A 99 21.77 9.62 3.12
C ILE A 99 22.43 8.24 3.06
N THR A 100 21.69 7.24 3.51
CA THR A 100 21.96 5.82 3.26
C THR A 100 20.73 5.22 2.62
N CYS A 101 20.89 4.49 1.52
CA CYS A 101 19.75 3.90 0.84
C CYS A 101 19.29 2.62 1.54
N LYS A 102 17.97 2.47 1.70
CA LYS A 102 17.36 1.22 2.20
C LYS A 102 17.59 0.09 1.18
N PRO A 103 17.73 -1.19 1.62
CA PRO A 103 17.95 -2.34 0.73
C PRO A 103 16.94 -2.43 -0.42
N ASN A 104 15.67 -2.12 -0.16
CA ASN A 104 14.62 -2.07 -1.19
C ASN A 104 14.90 -1.04 -2.29
N THR A 105 15.42 0.13 -1.91
CA THR A 105 15.77 1.20 -2.85
C THR A 105 16.98 0.78 -3.69
N ILE A 106 18.00 0.21 -3.06
CA ILE A 106 19.18 -0.34 -3.75
C ILE A 106 18.76 -1.41 -4.77
N ALA A 107 17.88 -2.33 -4.35
CA ALA A 107 17.38 -3.38 -5.24
C ALA A 107 16.60 -2.81 -6.45
N GLN A 108 15.87 -1.71 -6.28
CA GLN A 108 15.16 -1.05 -7.38
C GLN A 108 16.13 -0.38 -8.35
N TYR A 109 17.15 0.33 -7.87
CA TYR A 109 18.20 0.91 -8.70
C TYR A 109 18.90 -0.16 -9.52
N LEU A 110 19.40 -1.22 -8.87
CA LEU A 110 20.14 -2.28 -9.54
C LEU A 110 19.29 -3.03 -10.57
N ARG A 111 18.01 -3.32 -10.28
CA ARG A 111 17.11 -3.95 -11.28
C ARG A 111 16.96 -3.09 -12.53
N SER A 112 16.86 -1.78 -12.36
CA SER A 112 16.75 -0.86 -13.49
C SER A 112 18.04 -0.80 -14.30
N VAL A 113 19.20 -0.76 -13.64
CA VAL A 113 20.53 -0.77 -14.27
C VAL A 113 20.74 -2.09 -15.00
N CYS A 114 20.47 -3.23 -14.38
CA CYS A 114 20.62 -4.55 -15.03
C CYS A 114 19.69 -4.69 -16.24
N GLN A 115 18.46 -4.19 -16.17
CA GLN A 115 17.53 -4.24 -17.31
C GLN A 115 18.00 -3.35 -18.45
N PHE A 116 18.57 -2.19 -18.15
CA PHE A 116 19.15 -1.29 -19.16
C PHE A 116 20.32 -1.94 -19.89
N PHE A 117 21.33 -2.48 -19.18
CA PHE A 117 22.48 -3.09 -19.84
C PHE A 117 22.15 -4.40 -20.58
N ARG A 118 21.16 -5.16 -20.12
CA ARG A 118 20.61 -6.28 -20.88
C ARG A 118 20.02 -5.82 -22.24
N TRP A 119 19.27 -4.73 -22.20
CA TRP A 119 18.70 -4.16 -23.42
C TRP A 119 19.79 -3.64 -24.36
N THR A 120 20.80 -2.93 -23.85
CA THR A 120 21.90 -2.45 -24.69
C THR A 120 22.66 -3.60 -25.37
N ALA A 121 22.92 -4.67 -24.63
CA ALA A 121 23.59 -5.86 -25.19
C ALA A 121 22.73 -6.58 -26.24
N ALA A 122 21.42 -6.74 -25.96
CA ALA A 122 20.51 -7.36 -26.93
C ALA A 122 20.37 -6.59 -28.24
N ASN A 123 20.65 -5.29 -28.23
CA ASN A 123 20.64 -4.43 -29.41
C ASN A 123 22.05 -4.10 -29.92
N ASN A 124 23.10 -4.77 -29.46
CA ASN A 124 24.51 -4.55 -29.84
C ASN A 124 24.98 -3.10 -29.66
N LEU A 125 24.44 -2.39 -28.68
CA LEU A 125 24.73 -0.97 -28.38
C LEU A 125 25.83 -0.81 -27.31
N TYR A 126 25.84 -1.67 -26.31
CA TYR A 126 26.85 -1.72 -25.24
C TYR A 126 26.84 -3.08 -24.58
N PRO A 127 27.97 -3.59 -24.05
CA PRO A 127 28.03 -4.91 -23.39
C PRO A 127 27.11 -5.02 -22.17
N ASP A 128 26.62 -6.24 -21.84
CA ASP A 128 25.93 -6.48 -20.56
C ASP A 128 26.93 -6.54 -19.40
N ILE A 129 27.40 -5.38 -18.99
CA ILE A 129 28.30 -5.22 -17.83
C ILE A 129 27.61 -5.56 -16.51
N ALA A 130 26.28 -5.71 -16.51
CA ALA A 130 25.48 -6.06 -15.32
C ALA A 130 25.20 -7.57 -15.23
N ALA A 131 25.73 -8.39 -16.16
CA ALA A 131 25.58 -9.83 -16.14
C ALA A 131 26.00 -10.41 -14.77
N ASN A 132 25.14 -11.27 -14.18
CA ASN A 132 25.37 -11.88 -12.87
C ASN A 132 25.48 -10.87 -11.69
N ILE A 133 25.09 -9.61 -11.86
CA ILE A 133 24.90 -8.71 -10.73
C ILE A 133 23.47 -8.92 -10.20
N HIS A 134 23.38 -9.38 -8.97
CA HIS A 134 22.11 -9.61 -8.32
C HIS A 134 21.75 -8.45 -7.39
N ALA A 135 20.49 -8.04 -7.46
CA ALA A 135 19.93 -7.13 -6.47
C ALA A 135 19.95 -7.83 -5.09
N PRO A 136 20.15 -7.08 -4.00
CA PRO A 136 20.09 -7.68 -2.65
C PRO A 136 18.82 -8.49 -2.49
N LYS A 137 18.94 -9.71 -1.96
CA LYS A 137 17.77 -10.50 -1.55
C LYS A 137 17.10 -9.76 -0.42
N LEU A 138 15.90 -9.28 -0.67
CA LEU A 138 15.10 -8.63 0.35
C LEU A 138 14.60 -9.71 1.30
N ARG A 139 15.03 -9.69 2.55
CA ARG A 139 14.29 -10.37 3.60
C ARG A 139 12.93 -9.68 3.65
N HIS A 140 11.86 -10.41 3.43
CA HIS A 140 10.53 -9.91 3.78
C HIS A 140 10.53 -9.76 5.30
N ASP A 141 10.73 -8.52 5.75
CA ASP A 141 10.53 -8.19 7.14
C ASP A 141 9.02 -8.38 7.40
N ARG A 142 8.69 -9.47 8.10
CA ARG A 142 7.31 -9.87 8.39
C ARG A 142 6.53 -8.79 9.13
N HIS A 143 7.24 -7.83 9.74
CA HIS A 143 6.69 -6.72 10.51
C HIS A 143 6.79 -5.36 9.79
N SER A 144 6.93 -5.32 8.48
CA SER A 144 7.15 -4.05 7.75
C SER A 144 5.98 -3.07 7.81
N LYS A 145 4.78 -3.51 8.20
CA LYS A 145 3.59 -2.66 8.34
C LYS A 145 2.80 -3.08 9.57
N GLU A 146 2.38 -2.09 10.34
CA GLU A 146 1.49 -2.29 11.47
C GLU A 146 0.04 -2.30 10.99
N ALA A 147 -0.75 -3.26 11.47
CA ALA A 147 -2.21 -3.21 11.44
C ALA A 147 -2.69 -2.56 12.73
N LEU A 148 -3.76 -1.79 12.63
CA LEU A 148 -4.44 -1.20 13.78
C LEU A 148 -5.41 -2.24 14.38
N THR A 149 -5.52 -2.24 15.67
CA THR A 149 -6.57 -2.96 16.41
C THR A 149 -7.92 -2.26 16.30
N ALA A 150 -9.01 -2.97 16.54
CA ALA A 150 -10.34 -2.38 16.50
C ALA A 150 -10.50 -1.15 17.45
N PRO A 151 -10.00 -1.15 18.70
CA PRO A 151 -10.02 0.05 19.56
C PRO A 151 -9.25 1.24 18.96
N GLU A 152 -8.09 1.00 18.31
CA GLU A 152 -7.30 2.05 17.66
C GLU A 152 -8.02 2.64 16.44
N VAL A 153 -8.68 1.79 15.64
CA VAL A 153 -9.53 2.25 14.53
C VAL A 153 -10.61 3.20 15.03
N LEU A 154 -11.34 2.80 16.10
CA LEU A 154 -12.39 3.63 16.70
C LEU A 154 -11.83 4.93 17.33
N ALA A 155 -10.65 4.88 17.94
CA ALA A 155 -9.99 6.06 18.49
C ALA A 155 -9.65 7.09 17.42
N ILE A 156 -9.15 6.63 16.27
CA ILE A 156 -8.86 7.50 15.10
C ILE A 156 -10.16 8.09 14.56
N GLU A 157 -11.20 7.29 14.42
CA GLU A 157 -12.51 7.73 13.95
C GLU A 157 -13.10 8.83 14.86
N LYS A 158 -13.07 8.62 16.17
CA LYS A 158 -13.50 9.60 17.18
C LYS A 158 -12.66 10.89 17.08
N SER A 159 -11.34 10.78 16.93
CA SER A 159 -10.45 11.94 16.76
C SER A 159 -10.78 12.75 15.50
N ILE A 160 -11.07 12.08 14.37
CA ILE A 160 -11.48 12.77 13.13
C ILE A 160 -12.77 13.56 13.35
N ALA A 161 -13.78 12.95 13.99
CA ALA A 161 -15.06 13.59 14.28
C ALA A 161 -14.90 14.79 15.21
N GLN A 162 -14.16 14.63 16.31
CA GLN A 162 -13.91 15.70 17.27
C GLN A 162 -13.20 16.89 16.62
N ARG A 163 -12.14 16.64 15.86
CA ARG A 163 -11.39 17.72 15.16
C ARG A 163 -12.20 18.40 14.07
N ALA A 164 -13.11 17.68 13.43
CA ALA A 164 -14.04 18.29 12.48
C ALA A 164 -14.97 19.27 13.22
N GLN A 165 -15.49 18.92 14.40
CA GLN A 165 -16.29 19.80 15.23
C GLN A 165 -15.51 21.04 15.71
N GLU A 166 -14.29 20.86 16.24
CA GLU A 166 -13.42 21.94 16.69
C GLU A 166 -13.15 22.96 15.58
N ARG A 167 -12.83 22.49 14.36
CA ARG A 167 -12.60 23.34 13.19
C ARG A 167 -13.86 24.06 12.75
N THR A 168 -15.01 23.39 12.80
CA THR A 168 -16.30 23.98 12.48
C THR A 168 -16.64 25.10 13.45
N GLN A 169 -16.43 24.88 14.76
CA GLN A 169 -16.66 25.88 15.80
C GLN A 169 -15.70 27.07 15.67
N ALA A 170 -14.41 26.80 15.40
CA ALA A 170 -13.44 27.87 15.14
C ALA A 170 -13.80 28.69 13.89
N ALA A 171 -14.34 28.06 12.87
CA ALA A 171 -14.79 28.73 11.65
C ALA A 171 -16.04 29.59 11.87
N GLN A 172 -16.97 29.16 12.73
CA GLN A 172 -18.14 29.94 13.14
C GLN A 172 -17.76 31.22 13.88
N ASN A 173 -16.72 31.16 14.71
CA ASN A 173 -16.24 32.28 15.50
C ASN A 173 -15.28 33.22 14.73
N ALA A 174 -15.06 32.98 13.45
CA ALA A 174 -14.14 33.79 12.64
C ALA A 174 -14.74 35.17 12.33
N GLN A 175 -13.94 36.24 12.51
CA GLN A 175 -14.39 37.62 12.29
C GLN A 175 -14.61 37.95 10.80
N LYS A 176 -13.92 37.27 9.87
CA LYS A 176 -14.04 37.49 8.42
C LYS A 176 -14.40 36.19 7.71
N ASP A 177 -15.34 36.26 6.75
CA ASP A 177 -15.79 35.15 5.91
C ASP A 177 -16.17 33.89 6.73
N ALA A 178 -16.89 34.07 7.85
CA ALA A 178 -17.32 32.97 8.73
C ALA A 178 -18.10 31.89 7.97
N ALA A 179 -19.05 32.30 7.13
CA ALA A 179 -19.88 31.36 6.35
C ALA A 179 -19.05 30.52 5.38
N GLY A 180 -18.15 31.12 4.61
CA GLY A 180 -17.30 30.42 3.66
C GLY A 180 -16.26 29.52 4.36
N ARG A 181 -15.75 29.93 5.53
CA ARG A 181 -14.85 29.11 6.35
C ARG A 181 -15.58 27.93 6.97
N LEU A 182 -16.78 28.16 7.48
CA LEU A 182 -17.65 27.12 8.04
C LEU A 182 -17.94 26.06 6.99
N GLN A 183 -18.37 26.47 5.80
CA GLN A 183 -18.67 25.57 4.70
C GLN A 183 -17.45 24.72 4.29
N ARG A 184 -16.29 25.37 4.10
CA ARG A 184 -15.04 24.66 3.78
C ARG A 184 -14.59 23.70 4.88
N SER A 185 -14.71 24.10 6.15
CA SER A 185 -14.35 23.25 7.29
C SER A 185 -15.24 22.01 7.35
N THR A 186 -16.55 22.18 7.18
CA THR A 186 -17.52 21.09 7.15
C THR A 186 -17.22 20.10 6.01
N GLU A 187 -17.03 20.63 4.79
CA GLU A 187 -16.68 19.80 3.63
C GLU A 187 -15.37 19.02 3.85
N GLN A 188 -14.34 19.66 4.40
CA GLN A 188 -13.06 19.01 4.67
C GLN A 188 -13.15 17.91 5.72
N GLY A 189 -13.92 18.14 6.79
CA GLY A 189 -14.15 17.16 7.85
C GLY A 189 -14.88 15.91 7.31
N LYS A 190 -16.00 16.11 6.63
CA LYS A 190 -16.80 15.05 6.03
C LYS A 190 -16.02 14.27 4.96
N ARG A 191 -15.23 14.98 4.13
CA ARG A 191 -14.36 14.36 3.14
C ARG A 191 -13.32 13.43 3.78
N LEU A 192 -12.61 13.91 4.81
CA LEU A 192 -11.60 13.11 5.51
C LEU A 192 -12.22 11.88 6.15
N TYR A 193 -13.37 12.04 6.80
CA TYR A 193 -14.09 10.94 7.43
C TYR A 193 -14.52 9.87 6.42
N ALA A 194 -15.13 10.27 5.30
CA ALA A 194 -15.53 9.34 4.24
C ALA A 194 -14.33 8.59 3.63
N MET A 195 -13.21 9.30 3.37
CA MET A 195 -11.99 8.66 2.86
C MET A 195 -11.38 7.68 3.87
N TYR A 196 -11.40 8.02 5.16
CA TYR A 196 -10.93 7.13 6.23
C TYR A 196 -11.76 5.84 6.28
N LEU A 197 -13.07 5.96 6.32
CA LEU A 197 -13.97 4.80 6.33
C LEU A 197 -13.80 3.90 5.10
N LEU A 198 -13.66 4.49 3.92
CA LEU A 198 -13.39 3.72 2.70
C LEU A 198 -12.04 2.98 2.76
N ALA A 199 -11.03 3.57 3.38
CA ALA A 199 -9.73 2.95 3.51
C ALA A 199 -9.74 1.79 4.52
N VAL A 200 -10.38 1.95 5.69
CA VAL A 200 -10.34 0.98 6.78
C VAL A 200 -11.43 -0.09 6.67
N ASN A 201 -12.63 0.22 6.19
CA ASN A 201 -13.72 -0.77 6.06
C ASN A 201 -13.70 -1.47 4.70
N ALA A 202 -13.58 -0.72 3.60
CA ALA A 202 -13.57 -1.29 2.28
C ALA A 202 -12.17 -1.69 1.79
N GLY A 203 -11.11 -1.36 2.53
CA GLY A 203 -9.73 -1.70 2.20
C GLY A 203 -9.24 -1.06 0.89
N LEU A 204 -9.76 0.12 0.52
CA LEU A 204 -9.40 0.78 -0.74
C LEU A 204 -7.97 1.33 -0.70
N ARG A 205 -7.29 1.25 -1.85
CA ARG A 205 -6.02 1.95 -2.04
C ARG A 205 -6.26 3.44 -2.26
N THR A 206 -5.33 4.28 -1.86
CA THR A 206 -5.44 5.75 -2.07
C THR A 206 -5.65 6.14 -3.53
N ILE A 207 -5.07 5.37 -4.46
CA ILE A 207 -5.29 5.58 -5.90
C ILE A 207 -6.72 5.21 -6.33
N GLU A 208 -7.33 4.20 -5.71
CA GLU A 208 -8.70 3.78 -5.98
C GLU A 208 -9.69 4.83 -5.45
N ILE A 209 -9.46 5.33 -4.23
CA ILE A 209 -10.24 6.46 -3.66
C ILE A 209 -10.11 7.71 -4.53
N SER A 210 -8.89 8.04 -4.98
CA SER A 210 -8.64 9.20 -5.84
C SER A 210 -9.34 9.10 -7.20
N ARG A 211 -9.33 7.91 -7.84
CA ARG A 211 -9.88 7.72 -9.19
C ARG A 211 -11.40 7.61 -9.25
N ALA A 212 -12.04 7.29 -8.13
CA ALA A 212 -13.49 7.13 -8.08
C ALA A 212 -14.22 8.40 -8.56
N ASN A 213 -15.30 8.23 -9.32
CA ASN A 213 -16.24 9.26 -9.72
C ASN A 213 -17.56 9.03 -8.98
N ILE A 214 -18.44 10.02 -9.00
CA ILE A 214 -19.76 9.90 -8.36
C ILE A 214 -20.58 8.79 -8.99
N LYS A 215 -20.54 8.63 -10.32
CA LYS A 215 -21.24 7.56 -11.04
C LYS A 215 -20.76 6.14 -10.69
N ASP A 216 -19.53 6.02 -10.12
CA ASP A 216 -18.97 4.73 -9.76
C ASP A 216 -19.57 4.21 -8.42
N LEU A 217 -20.32 5.05 -7.69
CA LEU A 217 -21.06 4.68 -6.49
C LEU A 217 -22.53 4.42 -6.84
N GLU A 218 -22.93 3.15 -6.83
CA GLU A 218 -24.27 2.70 -7.22
C GLU A 218 -24.95 1.95 -6.08
N THR A 219 -26.24 2.24 -5.86
CA THR A 219 -27.06 1.46 -4.92
C THR A 219 -28.07 0.65 -5.71
N LYS A 220 -28.02 -0.67 -5.60
CA LYS A 220 -28.90 -1.61 -6.27
C LYS A 220 -29.36 -2.71 -5.31
N GLY A 221 -30.65 -2.94 -5.24
CA GLY A 221 -31.22 -3.97 -4.35
C GLY A 221 -30.89 -3.75 -2.86
N GLY A 222 -30.85 -2.49 -2.40
CA GLY A 222 -30.50 -2.17 -1.01
C GLY A 222 -28.99 -2.21 -0.69
N GLN A 223 -28.16 -2.74 -1.58
CA GLN A 223 -26.71 -2.80 -1.41
C GLN A 223 -26.02 -1.71 -2.21
N THR A 224 -25.11 -0.97 -1.56
CA THR A 224 -24.26 0.02 -2.23
C THR A 224 -22.96 -0.64 -2.68
N TRP A 225 -22.59 -0.36 -3.91
CA TRP A 225 -21.37 -0.82 -4.57
C TRP A 225 -20.54 0.36 -5.03
N LEU A 226 -19.22 0.26 -4.89
CA LEU A 226 -18.28 1.18 -5.52
C LEU A 226 -17.54 0.43 -6.62
N TYR A 227 -17.66 0.91 -7.86
CA TYR A 227 -16.90 0.41 -9.00
C TYR A 227 -15.49 1.00 -8.97
N ILE A 228 -14.50 0.16 -9.16
CA ILE A 228 -13.10 0.48 -8.92
C ILE A 228 -12.28 0.32 -10.18
N TRP A 229 -11.51 1.35 -10.48
CA TRP A 229 -10.53 1.35 -11.55
C TRP A 229 -9.29 0.54 -11.13
N GLY A 230 -9.14 -0.66 -11.65
CA GLY A 230 -8.00 -1.53 -11.39
C GLY A 230 -6.68 -0.88 -11.82
N LYS A 231 -5.56 -1.39 -11.30
CA LYS A 231 -4.22 -0.91 -11.69
C LYS A 231 -3.98 -1.22 -13.18
N GLY A 232 -3.71 -0.18 -13.97
CA GLY A 232 -3.43 -0.32 -15.41
C GLY A 232 -4.67 -0.50 -16.28
N ARG A 233 -5.89 -0.30 -15.75
CA ARG A 233 -7.15 -0.42 -16.49
C ARG A 233 -7.73 0.93 -16.85
N THR A 234 -8.43 0.98 -17.97
CA THR A 234 -9.12 2.17 -18.51
C THR A 234 -10.58 2.25 -18.06
N GLU A 235 -11.10 1.19 -17.45
CA GLU A 235 -12.49 1.10 -16.97
C GLU A 235 -12.57 0.58 -15.53
N ALA A 236 -13.68 0.88 -14.86
CA ALA A 236 -14.00 0.39 -13.53
C ALA A 236 -14.62 -1.01 -13.63
N ASP A 237 -13.77 -2.03 -13.74
CA ASP A 237 -14.15 -3.42 -13.97
C ASP A 237 -14.33 -4.25 -12.69
N GLN A 238 -13.98 -3.70 -11.56
CA GLN A 238 -14.09 -4.34 -10.25
C GLN A 238 -15.07 -3.58 -9.37
N LYS A 239 -15.94 -4.30 -8.68
CA LYS A 239 -16.86 -3.70 -7.72
C LYS A 239 -16.55 -4.12 -6.29
N LYS A 240 -16.83 -3.23 -5.35
CA LYS A 240 -16.62 -3.41 -3.92
C LYS A 240 -17.93 -3.13 -3.18
N PRO A 241 -18.42 -4.05 -2.33
CA PRO A 241 -19.56 -3.74 -1.48
C PRO A 241 -19.14 -2.70 -0.45
N ILE A 242 -20.01 -1.73 -0.21
CA ILE A 242 -19.83 -0.66 0.76
C ILE A 242 -20.90 -0.79 1.83
N ALA A 243 -20.49 -0.80 3.09
CA ALA A 243 -21.41 -0.84 4.22
C ALA A 243 -22.35 0.39 4.21
N PRO A 244 -23.60 0.27 4.66
CA PRO A 244 -24.57 1.36 4.66
C PRO A 244 -24.03 2.63 5.34
N GLU A 245 -23.33 2.48 6.47
CA GLU A 245 -22.77 3.58 7.25
C GLU A 245 -21.67 4.32 6.48
N VAL A 246 -20.81 3.56 5.79
CA VAL A 246 -19.75 4.12 4.93
C VAL A 246 -20.36 4.84 3.73
N ALA A 247 -21.40 4.26 3.11
CA ALA A 247 -22.12 4.89 2.01
C ALA A 247 -22.83 6.18 2.47
N ALA A 248 -23.41 6.19 3.68
CA ALA A 248 -24.01 7.38 4.27
C ALA A 248 -22.97 8.49 4.48
N ALA A 249 -21.79 8.19 5.02
CA ALA A 249 -20.71 9.15 5.19
C ALA A 249 -20.23 9.73 3.84
N VAL A 250 -20.16 8.93 2.78
CA VAL A 250 -19.82 9.42 1.44
C VAL A 250 -20.92 10.33 0.90
N LYS A 251 -22.20 9.98 1.07
CA LYS A 251 -23.34 10.81 0.64
C LYS A 251 -23.38 12.13 1.40
N ASP A 252 -23.13 12.10 2.71
CA ASP A 252 -23.07 13.30 3.56
C ASP A 252 -21.94 14.26 3.12
N TYR A 253 -20.78 13.70 2.76
CA TYR A 253 -19.73 14.50 2.13
C TYR A 253 -20.19 15.11 0.81
N LEU A 254 -20.80 14.33 -0.09
CA LEU A 254 -21.29 14.84 -1.38
C LEU A 254 -22.29 15.98 -1.23
N GLN A 255 -23.20 15.90 -0.24
CA GLN A 255 -24.16 16.97 0.06
C GLN A 255 -23.48 18.25 0.58
N SER A 256 -22.30 18.13 1.19
CA SER A 256 -21.54 19.28 1.69
C SER A 256 -20.71 19.99 0.61
N ARG A 257 -20.60 19.44 -0.60
CA ARG A 257 -19.82 20.04 -1.69
C ARG A 257 -20.49 21.29 -2.26
N THR A 258 -19.66 22.28 -2.54
CA THR A 258 -20.10 23.58 -3.07
C THR A 258 -19.88 23.76 -4.57
N ASP A 259 -19.19 22.81 -5.20
CA ASP A 259 -18.81 22.88 -6.61
C ASP A 259 -19.87 22.30 -7.58
N HIS A 260 -21.09 22.02 -7.09
CA HIS A 260 -22.22 21.50 -7.88
C HIS A 260 -21.85 20.32 -8.79
N PRO A 261 -21.38 19.20 -8.22
CA PRO A 261 -20.84 18.12 -9.01
C PRO A 261 -21.91 17.39 -9.83
N THR A 262 -21.51 16.93 -11.02
CA THR A 262 -22.30 16.02 -11.85
C THR A 262 -21.93 14.57 -11.53
N THR A 263 -22.68 13.61 -12.07
CA THR A 263 -22.37 12.18 -11.92
C THR A 263 -20.98 11.79 -12.47
N ALA A 264 -20.47 12.51 -13.46
CA ALA A 264 -19.14 12.30 -14.04
C ALA A 264 -18.01 12.94 -13.22
N SER A 265 -18.35 13.81 -12.26
CA SER A 265 -17.35 14.48 -11.43
C SER A 265 -16.59 13.50 -10.53
N PRO A 266 -15.34 13.83 -10.14
CA PRO A 266 -14.60 13.06 -9.15
C PRO A 266 -15.39 12.91 -7.86
N LEU A 267 -15.37 11.71 -7.25
CA LEU A 267 -16.01 11.45 -5.97
C LEU A 267 -15.41 12.34 -4.87
N PHE A 268 -14.08 12.47 -4.85
CA PHE A 268 -13.36 13.32 -3.90
C PHE A 268 -12.55 14.39 -4.62
N VAL A 269 -12.68 15.62 -4.13
CA VAL A 269 -12.03 16.80 -4.71
C VAL A 269 -11.12 17.51 -3.70
N SER A 270 -10.18 18.28 -4.22
CA SER A 270 -9.38 19.20 -3.42
C SER A 270 -10.21 20.45 -3.07
N THR A 271 -10.00 20.98 -1.86
CA THR A 271 -10.63 22.22 -1.37
C THR A 271 -9.63 23.37 -1.25
N GLY A 272 -8.41 23.21 -1.76
CA GLY A 272 -7.39 24.28 -1.75
C GLY A 272 -7.66 25.36 -2.80
N ASN A 273 -7.23 26.60 -2.53
CA ASN A 273 -7.49 27.76 -3.39
C ASN A 273 -7.04 27.59 -4.85
N ARG A 274 -5.93 26.86 -5.10
CA ARG A 274 -5.39 26.63 -6.46
C ARG A 274 -5.95 25.39 -7.16
N SER A 275 -6.55 24.47 -6.42
CA SER A 275 -6.96 23.14 -6.89
C SER A 275 -8.38 22.76 -6.50
N GLY A 276 -9.18 23.73 -6.01
CA GLY A 276 -10.57 23.50 -5.63
C GLY A 276 -11.38 22.88 -6.77
N GLY A 277 -12.23 21.91 -6.45
CA GLY A 277 -13.05 21.18 -7.42
C GLY A 277 -12.27 20.16 -8.28
N LYS A 278 -10.94 20.17 -8.29
CA LYS A 278 -10.15 19.19 -9.02
C LYS A 278 -10.01 17.88 -8.21
N ARG A 279 -9.87 16.78 -8.93
CA ARG A 279 -9.63 15.44 -8.34
C ARG A 279 -8.49 15.50 -7.33
N ILE A 280 -8.73 14.98 -6.13
CA ILE A 280 -7.70 14.91 -5.08
C ILE A 280 -6.61 13.90 -5.46
N ALA A 281 -5.34 14.28 -5.32
CA ALA A 281 -4.22 13.40 -5.64
C ALA A 281 -4.06 12.26 -4.60
N PRO A 282 -3.63 11.06 -5.01
CA PRO A 282 -3.40 9.94 -4.07
C PRO A 282 -2.39 10.26 -2.97
N THR A 283 -1.38 11.07 -3.26
CA THR A 283 -0.38 11.54 -2.29
C THR A 283 -1.02 12.44 -1.24
N THR A 284 -1.94 13.33 -1.64
CA THR A 284 -2.68 14.20 -0.71
C THR A 284 -3.57 13.35 0.21
N ILE A 285 -4.30 12.36 -0.32
CA ILE A 285 -5.08 11.41 0.49
C ILE A 285 -4.16 10.69 1.50
N SER A 286 -3.02 10.20 1.04
CA SER A 286 -2.05 9.51 1.91
C SER A 286 -1.56 10.41 3.05
N THR A 287 -1.24 11.66 2.75
CA THR A 287 -0.80 12.65 3.76
C THR A 287 -1.92 12.98 4.75
N MET A 288 -3.16 13.15 4.27
CA MET A 288 -4.30 13.46 5.13
C MET A 288 -4.62 12.30 6.08
N LEU A 289 -4.64 11.06 5.59
CA LEU A 289 -4.88 9.87 6.41
C LEU A 289 -3.74 9.64 7.42
N LYS A 290 -2.48 9.82 7.01
CA LYS A 290 -1.32 9.74 7.93
C LYS A 290 -1.45 10.78 9.04
N ARG A 291 -1.78 12.02 8.68
CA ARG A 291 -1.98 13.10 9.65
C ARG A 291 -3.13 12.80 10.61
N ALA A 292 -4.24 12.26 10.14
CA ALA A 292 -5.36 11.88 11.00
C ALA A 292 -4.96 10.83 12.05
N MET A 293 -4.17 9.82 11.66
CA MET A 293 -3.60 8.84 12.61
C MET A 293 -2.67 9.51 13.63
N GLN A 294 -1.78 10.40 13.18
CA GLN A 294 -0.88 11.14 14.07
C GLN A 294 -1.63 12.03 15.05
N GLU A 295 -2.66 12.72 14.58
CA GLU A 295 -3.52 13.58 15.39
C GLU A 295 -4.34 12.80 16.43
N ALA A 296 -4.57 11.51 16.20
CA ALA A 296 -5.15 10.58 17.17
C ALA A 296 -4.12 9.94 18.13
N GLY A 297 -2.84 10.33 18.06
CA GLY A 297 -1.76 9.83 18.91
C GLY A 297 -0.94 8.68 18.32
N PHE A 298 -1.26 8.21 17.10
CA PHE A 298 -0.56 7.10 16.43
C PHE A 298 0.56 7.61 15.53
N ASN A 299 1.76 7.79 16.10
CA ASN A 299 2.90 8.47 15.45
C ASN A 299 3.95 7.53 14.84
N SER A 300 3.72 6.21 14.82
CA SER A 300 4.67 5.26 14.25
C SER A 300 4.96 5.56 12.76
N ASP A 301 6.24 5.56 12.38
CA ASP A 301 6.65 5.71 10.98
C ASP A 301 6.18 4.56 10.09
N ARG A 302 5.83 3.41 10.69
CA ARG A 302 5.30 2.24 10.02
C ARG A 302 3.83 2.38 9.65
N LEU A 303 3.07 3.24 10.37
CA LEU A 303 1.68 3.56 10.08
C LEU A 303 1.58 4.53 8.92
N THR A 304 0.92 4.11 7.86
CA THR A 304 0.71 4.88 6.63
C THR A 304 -0.75 4.70 6.17
N ALA A 305 -1.19 5.45 5.16
CA ALA A 305 -2.50 5.19 4.55
C ALA A 305 -2.65 3.73 4.05
N HIS A 306 -1.55 3.05 3.70
CA HIS A 306 -1.59 1.65 3.31
C HIS A 306 -1.80 0.71 4.52
N SER A 307 -1.43 1.15 5.72
CA SER A 307 -1.69 0.41 6.97
C SER A 307 -3.19 0.29 7.25
N LEU A 308 -4.01 1.29 6.91
CA LEU A 308 -5.47 1.20 7.01
C LEU A 308 -6.03 0.07 6.13
N ARG A 309 -5.49 -0.09 4.92
CA ARG A 309 -5.84 -1.22 4.07
C ARG A 309 -5.31 -2.55 4.65
N HIS A 310 -4.15 -2.54 5.27
CA HIS A 310 -3.63 -3.74 5.96
C HIS A 310 -4.54 -4.11 7.13
N THR A 311 -4.95 -3.14 7.94
CA THR A 311 -5.96 -3.30 9.01
C THR A 311 -7.25 -3.94 8.47
N ALA A 312 -7.78 -3.43 7.35
CA ALA A 312 -8.96 -4.04 6.72
C ALA A 312 -8.73 -5.50 6.33
N GLY A 313 -7.55 -5.84 5.80
CA GLY A 313 -7.22 -7.22 5.42
C GLY A 313 -7.10 -8.15 6.63
N THR A 314 -6.46 -7.70 7.71
CA THR A 314 -6.37 -8.43 8.98
C THR A 314 -7.76 -8.66 9.56
N ALA A 315 -8.59 -7.62 9.65
CA ALA A 315 -9.96 -7.74 10.17
C ALA A 315 -10.83 -8.69 9.33
N VAL A 316 -10.70 -8.68 7.99
CA VAL A 316 -11.42 -9.64 7.12
C VAL A 316 -10.95 -11.07 7.40
N GLN A 317 -9.65 -11.30 7.59
CA GLN A 317 -9.12 -12.61 7.94
C GLN A 317 -9.64 -13.08 9.30
N GLU A 318 -9.65 -12.21 10.30
CA GLU A 318 -10.18 -12.50 11.65
C GLU A 318 -11.68 -12.86 11.59
N VAL A 319 -12.47 -12.09 10.84
CA VAL A 319 -13.94 -12.32 10.71
C VAL A 319 -14.27 -13.57 9.91
N THR A 320 -13.50 -13.86 8.87
CA THR A 320 -13.87 -14.95 7.93
C THR A 320 -13.11 -16.26 8.18
N GLY A 321 -11.94 -16.20 8.83
CA GLY A 321 -11.01 -17.34 8.98
C GLY A 321 -10.51 -17.93 7.65
N ASP A 322 -10.82 -17.28 6.51
CA ASP A 322 -10.62 -17.83 5.16
C ASP A 322 -9.74 -16.91 4.32
N ILE A 323 -8.56 -17.42 3.98
CA ILE A 323 -7.56 -16.68 3.18
C ILE A 323 -8.06 -16.36 1.76
N TYR A 324 -8.86 -17.24 1.15
CA TYR A 324 -9.41 -17.01 -0.19
C TYR A 324 -10.47 -15.90 -0.17
N LYS A 325 -11.32 -15.89 0.85
CA LYS A 325 -12.30 -14.81 1.04
C LYS A 325 -11.58 -13.50 1.28
N THR A 326 -10.53 -13.51 2.11
CA THR A 326 -9.67 -12.35 2.35
C THR A 326 -8.99 -11.87 1.08
N GLN A 327 -8.38 -12.77 0.29
CA GLN A 327 -7.79 -12.44 -1.00
C GLN A 327 -8.79 -11.79 -1.96
N LYS A 328 -9.97 -12.38 -2.08
CA LYS A 328 -11.05 -11.89 -2.94
C LYS A 328 -11.56 -10.54 -2.46
N TYR A 329 -11.80 -10.40 -1.14
CA TYR A 329 -12.26 -9.13 -0.56
C TYR A 329 -11.22 -8.02 -0.76
N MET A 330 -9.94 -8.31 -0.56
CA MET A 330 -8.85 -7.35 -0.73
C MET A 330 -8.45 -7.15 -2.20
N ARG A 331 -8.94 -7.97 -3.13
CA ARG A 331 -8.62 -7.93 -4.56
C ARG A 331 -7.10 -8.03 -4.80
N HIS A 332 -6.48 -9.02 -4.18
CA HIS A 332 -5.07 -9.33 -4.39
C HIS A 332 -4.92 -10.25 -5.61
N SER A 333 -4.20 -9.78 -6.62
CA SER A 333 -3.88 -10.58 -7.81
C SER A 333 -2.86 -11.69 -7.52
N ASN A 334 -2.03 -11.51 -6.47
CA ASN A 334 -1.04 -12.48 -6.05
C ASN A 334 -1.40 -12.99 -4.63
N PRO A 335 -1.62 -14.32 -4.45
CA PRO A 335 -1.88 -14.93 -3.14
C PRO A 335 -0.86 -14.57 -2.07
N ALA A 336 0.43 -14.55 -2.40
CA ALA A 336 1.51 -14.17 -1.49
C ALA A 336 1.30 -12.79 -0.80
N THR A 337 0.53 -11.90 -1.42
CA THR A 337 0.16 -10.62 -0.81
C THR A 337 -0.85 -10.79 0.33
N THR A 338 -1.59 -11.89 0.35
CA THR A 338 -2.60 -12.17 1.37
C THR A 338 -2.02 -13.01 2.51
N GLU A 339 -0.99 -13.80 2.25
CA GLU A 339 -0.30 -14.62 3.26
C GLU A 339 0.23 -13.82 4.44
N ILE A 340 0.51 -12.53 4.25
CA ILE A 340 0.91 -11.62 5.34
C ILE A 340 -0.13 -11.51 6.47
N TYR A 341 -1.39 -11.81 6.19
CA TYR A 341 -2.46 -11.78 7.19
C TYR A 341 -2.57 -13.07 8.00
N LEU A 342 -1.92 -14.15 7.57
CA LEU A 342 -1.90 -15.43 8.28
C LEU A 342 -0.93 -15.42 9.48
N HIS A 343 0.05 -14.53 9.48
CA HIS A 343 1.17 -14.60 10.44
C HIS A 343 0.90 -13.96 11.80
N ASN A 344 -0.22 -13.22 11.97
CA ASN A 344 -0.50 -12.56 13.25
C ASN A 344 -1.01 -13.53 14.34
N ASP A 345 -1.48 -14.74 13.97
CA ASP A 345 -2.07 -15.71 14.88
C ASP A 345 -1.43 -17.10 14.81
N THR A 346 -0.29 -17.27 14.12
CA THR A 346 0.26 -18.60 13.79
C THR A 346 0.58 -19.41 15.04
N GLU A 347 1.17 -18.83 16.08
CA GLU A 347 1.52 -19.56 17.31
C GLU A 347 0.27 -20.03 18.10
N LYS A 348 -0.75 -19.18 18.20
CA LYS A 348 -2.03 -19.55 18.84
C LYS A 348 -2.83 -20.54 18.01
N ALA A 349 -2.84 -20.34 16.68
CA ALA A 349 -3.50 -21.25 15.75
C ALA A 349 -2.81 -22.60 15.70
N GLU A 350 -1.48 -22.65 15.70
CA GLU A 350 -0.71 -23.90 15.73
C GLU A 350 -0.95 -24.69 17.04
N ALA A 351 -1.00 -24.00 18.18
CA ALA A 351 -1.36 -24.64 19.46
C ALA A 351 -2.78 -25.23 19.44
N GLY A 352 -3.74 -24.48 18.87
CA GLY A 352 -5.11 -24.96 18.68
C GLY A 352 -5.20 -26.16 17.74
N ILE A 353 -4.47 -26.13 16.61
CA ILE A 353 -4.42 -27.22 15.65
C ILE A 353 -3.76 -28.46 16.28
N ALA A 354 -2.68 -28.31 17.03
CA ALA A 354 -2.02 -29.41 17.73
C ALA A 354 -2.99 -30.13 18.68
N GLN A 355 -3.80 -29.38 19.46
CA GLN A 355 -4.79 -29.95 20.32
C GLN A 355 -5.94 -30.62 19.53
N GLN A 356 -6.40 -30.04 18.44
CA GLN A 356 -7.40 -30.62 17.57
C GLN A 356 -6.91 -31.92 16.91
N LEU A 357 -5.66 -31.97 16.46
CA LEU A 357 -5.03 -33.17 15.90
C LEU A 357 -4.94 -34.26 16.97
N TYR A 358 -4.49 -33.93 18.18
CA TYR A 358 -4.47 -34.87 19.28
C TYR A 358 -5.85 -35.47 19.53
N ASN A 359 -6.87 -34.62 19.62
CA ASN A 359 -8.26 -35.03 19.84
C ASN A 359 -8.81 -35.87 18.67
N HIS A 360 -8.42 -35.57 17.44
CA HIS A 360 -8.80 -36.33 16.25
C HIS A 360 -8.22 -37.76 16.25
N TYR A 361 -6.95 -37.92 16.63
CA TYR A 361 -6.29 -39.21 16.62
C TYR A 361 -6.63 -40.08 17.85
N HIS A 362 -6.87 -39.46 18.97
CA HIS A 362 -7.06 -40.21 20.23
C HIS A 362 -8.53 -40.42 20.61
N GLY A 363 -9.44 -40.05 19.70
CA GLY A 363 -10.87 -40.32 19.90
C GLY A 363 -11.43 -39.78 21.22
N SER A 364 -10.82 -38.69 21.74
CA SER A 364 -11.36 -38.02 22.89
C SER A 364 -12.76 -37.53 22.53
N GLY A 365 -13.75 -38.32 22.96
CA GLY A 365 -15.13 -38.15 22.66
C GLY A 365 -15.63 -36.75 22.96
N SER A 366 -15.56 -35.90 21.92
CA SER A 366 -16.20 -34.59 21.95
C SER A 366 -17.71 -34.64 22.16
N GLY A 367 -18.30 -35.84 22.06
CA GLY A 367 -19.72 -36.07 22.38
C GLY A 367 -19.99 -36.27 23.86
N ARG A 368 -19.06 -36.85 24.64
CA ARG A 368 -19.30 -37.07 26.09
C ARG A 368 -19.05 -35.83 26.91
N GLY A 369 -17.96 -35.14 26.71
CA GLY A 369 -17.66 -33.89 27.45
C GLY A 369 -18.67 -32.79 27.18
N THR A 370 -19.08 -32.59 25.91
CA THR A 370 -20.13 -31.63 25.54
C THR A 370 -21.51 -32.03 26.08
N LEU A 371 -21.80 -33.32 26.20
CA LEU A 371 -23.06 -33.79 26.75
C LEU A 371 -23.08 -33.58 28.28
N GLU A 372 -22.01 -33.91 29.00
CA GLU A 372 -21.87 -33.66 30.41
C GLU A 372 -21.86 -32.19 30.78
N GLU A 373 -21.16 -31.34 30.00
CA GLU A 373 -21.20 -29.89 30.18
C GLU A 373 -22.59 -29.28 29.87
N LEU A 374 -23.29 -29.83 28.89
CA LEU A 374 -24.66 -29.41 28.58
C LEU A 374 -25.66 -29.88 29.68
N LEU A 375 -25.50 -31.12 30.14
CA LEU A 375 -26.34 -31.65 31.24
C LEU A 375 -26.12 -30.87 32.54
N ASN A 376 -24.90 -30.46 32.83
CA ASN A 376 -24.57 -29.65 34.02
C ASN A 376 -25.09 -28.19 33.93
N LYS A 377 -25.47 -27.72 32.75
CA LYS A 377 -26.09 -26.39 32.55
C LYS A 377 -27.64 -26.41 32.62
N LEU A 378 -28.24 -27.60 32.66
CA LEU A 378 -29.69 -27.74 32.71
C LEU A 378 -30.23 -27.66 34.11
N SER A 379 -31.38 -27.04 34.29
CA SER A 379 -32.11 -27.05 35.53
C SER A 379 -32.64 -28.45 35.88
N PRO A 380 -32.89 -28.78 37.15
CA PRO A 380 -33.44 -30.08 37.56
C PRO A 380 -34.72 -30.47 36.79
N GLN A 381 -35.59 -29.51 36.47
CA GLN A 381 -36.82 -29.72 35.73
C GLN A 381 -36.54 -30.06 34.24
N GLN A 382 -35.52 -29.46 33.64
CA GLN A 382 -35.10 -29.75 32.25
C GLN A 382 -34.42 -31.12 32.14
N LEU A 383 -33.68 -31.54 33.18
CA LEU A 383 -33.08 -32.87 33.26
C LEU A 383 -34.15 -33.95 33.39
N GLU A 384 -35.19 -33.73 34.14
CA GLU A 384 -36.30 -34.65 34.33
C GLU A 384 -37.13 -34.84 33.00
N GLN A 385 -37.34 -33.74 32.27
CA GLN A 385 -37.95 -33.78 30.95
C GLN A 385 -37.11 -34.56 29.90
N LEU A 386 -35.79 -34.32 29.90
CA LEU A 386 -34.89 -35.06 29.02
C LEU A 386 -34.81 -36.54 29.37
N THR A 387 -34.86 -36.90 30.63
CA THR A 387 -34.87 -38.30 31.08
C THR A 387 -36.16 -39.00 30.66
N GLY A 388 -37.32 -38.30 30.73
CA GLY A 388 -38.58 -38.76 30.25
C GLY A 388 -38.64 -39.03 28.74
N ILE A 389 -38.06 -38.10 27.96
CA ILE A 389 -37.92 -38.25 26.48
C ILE A 389 -37.00 -39.43 26.13
N ALA A 390 -35.87 -39.55 26.79
CA ALA A 390 -34.91 -40.64 26.56
C ALA A 390 -35.51 -42.01 26.91
N ALA A 391 -36.27 -42.11 27.97
CA ALA A 391 -36.98 -43.33 28.34
C ALA A 391 -38.09 -43.71 27.34
N ALA A 392 -38.78 -42.72 26.77
CA ALA A 392 -39.79 -42.95 25.74
C ALA A 392 -39.23 -43.36 24.38
N MET A 393 -37.95 -43.01 24.08
CA MET A 393 -37.24 -43.38 22.86
C MET A 393 -36.51 -44.73 22.99
N ALA A 394 -36.39 -45.31 24.19
CA ALA A 394 -35.71 -46.57 24.45
C ALA A 394 -36.66 -47.75 24.56
N ASN A 395 -37.98 -47.50 24.56
CA ASN A 395 -39.06 -48.49 24.40
C ASN A 395 -39.66 -48.46 23.02
#